data_7325888ba33adb9edbd8114f4937a47f
#
_entry.id   7325888ba33adb9edbd8114f4937a47f
#
_cell.length_a   1.000
_cell.length_b   1.000
_cell.length_c   1.000
_cell.angle_alpha   90.00
_cell.angle_beta   90.00
_cell.angle_gamma   90.00
#
_symmetry.space_group_name_H-M   'P 1'
#
loop_
_entity.id
_entity.type
_entity.pdbx_description
1 polymer ?
#
loop_
_entity_poly.entity_id
_entity_poly.type
_entity_poly.pdbx_seq_one_letter_code
_entity_poly.pdbx_strand_id
1 'polypeptide(L)'
;MLTRTTDLSSLRSMLQNSSLGDEIYSLIRELYPICRSITGEGFRQTLGRVRKEIPLEVHEVPSGTQVFDWTVPKEWNIHDAYVKNSRGERIIDFKRHNLHVVNYSVPVHRKMSLAELRAHLHTLADQPDWIPYRTSYYKESWGFCLSHNQLQTLPEDEYEVCIDTTLESGSLTYGECYLPGESSAEVLISCHACHPSLCNDNLSGLAIATFLAKYLGEAELRYSYRFLFIPGTIGAITWLSQNEYHVNAVQHGLVLTCVGDRGHITYKKSRRGDAHIDRAMMHVLENSGRRYDIENFSPYGYDERQYCSPGFNLPVGCFMRTPHGRFPEYHSSADNLELMDPASLAHSLTTCLSVFYVLENNRSYCNQNPKCEPQLGRRGLYREIGGNRDAKRQETAMLWVLNLSDGQHNLLDITERSGLAFETVHEAAGLLLHHGLLKEVPARY
;
A
#
# COMPACT_ATOMS: atom_id res chain seq x y z
N MET A 1 -6.67 11.71 -24.86
CA MET A 1 -5.46 11.93 -24.04
C MET A 1 -5.74 13.14 -23.17
N LEU A 2 -5.86 12.95 -21.88
CA LEU A 2 -5.91 14.06 -20.90
C LEU A 2 -4.52 14.72 -20.95
N THR A 3 -4.46 16.01 -21.21
CA THR A 3 -3.22 16.79 -21.12
C THR A 3 -2.85 16.85 -19.65
N ARG A 4 -1.83 16.07 -19.24
CA ARG A 4 -1.20 16.15 -17.93
C ARG A 4 -0.50 17.49 -17.84
N THR A 5 -0.84 18.31 -16.85
CA THR A 5 -0.37 19.71 -16.76
C THR A 5 0.18 20.06 -15.38
N THR A 6 0.13 19.14 -14.44
CA THR A 6 0.47 19.42 -13.05
C THR A 6 1.79 18.73 -12.69
N ASP A 7 2.78 19.47 -12.19
CA ASP A 7 3.97 18.87 -11.60
C ASP A 7 3.67 18.34 -10.19
N LEU A 8 4.46 17.37 -9.72
CA LEU A 8 4.25 16.74 -8.41
C LEU A 8 4.42 17.71 -7.22
N SER A 9 5.17 18.80 -7.37
CA SER A 9 5.33 19.81 -6.32
C SER A 9 4.03 20.58 -6.12
N SER A 10 3.42 21.00 -7.22
CA SER A 10 2.12 21.68 -7.22
C SER A 10 1.02 20.78 -6.68
N LEU A 11 1.01 19.51 -7.08
CA LEU A 11 0.06 18.50 -6.57
C LEU A 11 0.19 18.33 -5.06
N ARG A 12 1.40 18.19 -4.53
CA ARG A 12 1.65 18.08 -3.08
C ARG A 12 1.11 19.30 -2.32
N SER A 13 1.35 20.49 -2.84
CA SER A 13 0.90 21.74 -2.22
C SER A 13 -0.63 21.87 -2.21
N MET A 14 -1.30 21.49 -3.28
CA MET A 14 -2.76 21.50 -3.36
C MET A 14 -3.41 20.55 -2.35
N LEU A 15 -2.84 19.36 -2.16
CA LEU A 15 -3.41 18.31 -1.30
C LEU A 15 -3.18 18.56 0.20
N GLN A 16 -2.25 19.41 0.59
CA GLN A 16 -2.02 19.77 1.99
C GLN A 16 -3.20 20.51 2.66
N ASN A 17 -4.06 21.18 1.88
CA ASN A 17 -5.16 22.01 2.36
C ASN A 17 -6.55 21.47 1.98
N SER A 18 -6.67 20.20 1.59
CA SER A 18 -7.90 19.60 1.07
C SER A 18 -8.65 18.77 2.11
N SER A 19 -9.92 18.45 1.82
CA SER A 19 -10.73 17.43 2.50
C SER A 19 -10.26 15.98 2.23
N LEU A 20 -9.04 15.82 1.79
CA LEU A 20 -8.46 14.58 1.29
C LEU A 20 -8.68 13.38 2.24
N GLY A 21 -8.46 13.58 3.54
CA GLY A 21 -8.65 12.53 4.53
C GLY A 21 -10.09 12.03 4.60
N ASP A 22 -11.05 12.94 4.53
CA ASP A 22 -12.49 12.61 4.55
C ASP A 22 -12.93 11.91 3.27
N GLU A 23 -12.36 12.27 2.13
CA GLU A 23 -12.63 11.60 0.84
C GLU A 23 -12.11 10.17 0.85
N ILE A 24 -10.89 9.95 1.32
CA ILE A 24 -10.29 8.61 1.48
C ILE A 24 -11.12 7.78 2.47
N TYR A 25 -11.49 8.36 3.62
CA TYR A 25 -12.33 7.70 4.60
C TYR A 25 -13.71 7.35 4.05
N SER A 26 -14.29 8.19 3.20
CA SER A 26 -15.58 7.90 2.55
C SER A 26 -15.52 6.66 1.66
N LEU A 27 -14.44 6.48 0.90
CA LEU A 27 -14.23 5.27 0.10
C LEU A 27 -14.10 4.02 0.99
N ILE A 28 -13.36 4.10 2.10
CA ILE A 28 -13.25 3.01 3.07
C ILE A 28 -14.63 2.62 3.60
N ARG A 29 -15.45 3.63 4.00
CA ARG A 29 -16.82 3.42 4.51
C ARG A 29 -17.74 2.73 3.50
N GLU A 30 -17.65 3.08 2.22
CA GLU A 30 -18.44 2.45 1.15
C GLU A 30 -18.02 0.98 0.94
N LEU A 31 -16.74 0.68 1.07
CA LEU A 31 -16.20 -0.67 0.85
C LEU A 31 -16.32 -1.59 2.07
N TYR A 32 -16.44 -1.03 3.28
CA TYR A 32 -16.45 -1.78 4.53
C TYR A 32 -17.46 -2.92 4.59
N PRO A 33 -18.74 -2.75 4.17
CA PRO A 33 -19.74 -3.80 4.28
C PRO A 33 -19.57 -4.95 3.27
N ILE A 34 -18.69 -4.83 2.27
CA ILE A 34 -18.51 -5.87 1.24
C ILE A 34 -17.74 -7.05 1.85
N CYS A 35 -18.31 -8.27 1.76
CA CYS A 35 -17.63 -9.49 2.16
C CYS A 35 -16.61 -9.91 1.08
N ARG A 36 -15.36 -9.57 1.30
CA ARG A 36 -14.23 -9.95 0.43
C ARG A 36 -13.59 -11.24 0.87
N SER A 37 -12.95 -11.91 -0.08
CA SER A 37 -12.05 -13.04 0.15
C SER A 37 -10.89 -13.00 -0.87
N ILE A 38 -10.04 -14.02 -0.88
CA ILE A 38 -8.95 -14.13 -1.87
C ILE A 38 -9.45 -14.43 -3.29
N THR A 39 -10.73 -14.76 -3.44
CA THR A 39 -11.43 -14.91 -4.71
C THR A 39 -12.88 -14.45 -4.55
N GLY A 40 -13.65 -14.49 -5.62
CA GLY A 40 -15.12 -14.38 -5.59
C GLY A 40 -15.66 -12.97 -5.79
N GLU A 41 -16.98 -12.90 -5.76
CA GLU A 41 -17.75 -11.72 -6.19
C GLU A 41 -17.50 -10.47 -5.31
N GLY A 42 -17.31 -10.64 -4.00
CA GLY A 42 -17.02 -9.50 -3.12
C GLY A 42 -15.72 -8.78 -3.47
N PHE A 43 -14.70 -9.53 -3.97
CA PHE A 43 -13.47 -8.93 -4.48
C PHE A 43 -13.74 -8.17 -5.80
N ARG A 44 -14.50 -8.74 -6.74
CA ARG A 44 -14.89 -8.08 -8.00
C ARG A 44 -15.70 -6.81 -7.75
N GLN A 45 -16.64 -6.82 -6.81
CA GLN A 45 -17.42 -5.63 -6.42
C GLN A 45 -16.51 -4.52 -5.89
N THR A 46 -15.52 -4.88 -5.09
CA THR A 46 -14.51 -3.94 -4.59
C THR A 46 -13.72 -3.30 -5.74
N LEU A 47 -13.20 -4.11 -6.66
CA LEU A 47 -12.51 -3.60 -7.86
C LEU A 47 -13.43 -2.75 -8.75
N GLY A 48 -14.70 -3.14 -8.88
CA GLY A 48 -15.73 -2.39 -9.60
C GLY A 48 -15.96 -0.99 -8.99
N ARG A 49 -15.82 -0.84 -7.66
CA ARG A 49 -15.89 0.46 -7.01
C ARG A 49 -14.60 1.29 -7.26
N VAL A 50 -13.44 0.67 -7.14
CA VAL A 50 -12.15 1.32 -7.44
C VAL A 50 -12.08 1.79 -8.89
N ARG A 51 -12.61 1.02 -9.84
CA ARG A 51 -12.67 1.34 -11.27
C ARG A 51 -13.45 2.64 -11.58
N LYS A 52 -14.31 3.10 -10.68
CA LYS A 52 -15.00 4.38 -10.85
C LYS A 52 -14.09 5.59 -10.57
N GLU A 53 -12.99 5.39 -9.86
CA GLU A 53 -12.03 6.45 -9.52
C GLU A 53 -10.83 6.49 -10.46
N ILE A 54 -10.39 5.33 -10.96
CA ILE A 54 -9.16 5.18 -11.74
C ILE A 54 -9.35 4.23 -12.93
N PRO A 55 -8.54 4.29 -13.99
CA PRO A 55 -8.60 3.39 -15.14
C PRO A 55 -8.06 2.00 -14.78
N LEU A 56 -8.83 1.25 -13.98
CA LEU A 56 -8.46 -0.07 -13.50
C LEU A 56 -8.81 -1.15 -14.52
N GLU A 57 -7.85 -1.98 -14.88
CA GLU A 57 -8.04 -3.23 -15.60
C GLU A 57 -8.24 -4.38 -14.60
N VAL A 58 -9.13 -5.31 -14.94
CA VAL A 58 -9.44 -6.47 -14.10
C VAL A 58 -8.98 -7.72 -14.82
N HIS A 59 -8.17 -8.51 -14.14
CA HIS A 59 -7.60 -9.76 -14.64
C HIS A 59 -8.16 -10.95 -13.88
N GLU A 60 -8.40 -12.05 -14.60
CA GLU A 60 -8.94 -13.29 -14.07
C GLU A 60 -7.99 -14.42 -14.38
N VAL A 61 -7.53 -15.13 -13.35
CA VAL A 61 -6.65 -16.30 -13.51
C VAL A 61 -7.40 -17.56 -13.05
N PRO A 62 -7.63 -18.55 -13.94
CA PRO A 62 -8.47 -19.70 -13.61
C PRO A 62 -7.97 -20.51 -12.41
N SER A 63 -8.89 -21.02 -11.60
CA SER A 63 -8.62 -22.00 -10.55
C SER A 63 -7.86 -23.20 -11.11
N GLY A 64 -6.88 -23.70 -10.38
CA GLY A 64 -6.02 -24.80 -10.83
C GLY A 64 -4.80 -24.36 -11.64
N THR A 65 -4.68 -23.08 -12.01
CA THR A 65 -3.47 -22.56 -12.67
C THR A 65 -2.28 -22.66 -11.73
N GLN A 66 -1.18 -23.27 -12.22
CA GLN A 66 0.09 -23.33 -11.47
C GLN A 66 0.78 -21.97 -11.51
N VAL A 67 1.13 -21.43 -10.35
CA VAL A 67 1.84 -20.17 -10.18
C VAL A 67 3.03 -20.38 -9.26
N PHE A 68 4.19 -20.69 -9.85
CA PHE A 68 5.38 -21.22 -9.18
C PHE A 68 5.05 -22.51 -8.40
N ASP A 69 5.32 -22.53 -7.09
CA ASP A 69 5.02 -23.66 -6.19
C ASP A 69 3.56 -23.69 -5.69
N TRP A 70 2.76 -22.68 -6.05
CA TRP A 70 1.37 -22.54 -5.63
C TRP A 70 0.40 -22.83 -6.76
N THR A 71 -0.83 -23.14 -6.39
CA THR A 71 -1.93 -23.31 -7.33
C THR A 71 -3.03 -22.30 -7.01
N VAL A 72 -3.58 -21.64 -8.03
CA VAL A 72 -4.73 -20.75 -7.87
C VAL A 72 -5.89 -21.54 -7.27
N PRO A 73 -6.45 -21.10 -6.12
CA PRO A 73 -7.48 -21.84 -5.40
C PRO A 73 -8.82 -21.84 -6.13
N LYS A 74 -9.75 -22.69 -5.69
CA LYS A 74 -11.14 -22.65 -6.11
C LYS A 74 -11.75 -21.29 -5.74
N GLU A 75 -12.73 -20.86 -6.52
CA GLU A 75 -13.47 -19.63 -6.21
C GLU A 75 -14.48 -19.87 -5.10
N TRP A 76 -14.53 -18.94 -4.14
CA TRP A 76 -15.45 -18.97 -3.02
C TRP A 76 -16.42 -17.78 -3.07
N ASN A 77 -17.72 -18.07 -2.91
CA ASN A 77 -18.74 -17.05 -2.76
C ASN A 77 -19.66 -17.41 -1.59
N ILE A 78 -20.21 -16.39 -0.92
CA ILE A 78 -21.14 -16.54 0.21
C ILE A 78 -22.43 -15.79 -0.07
N HIS A 79 -23.55 -16.47 0.22
CA HIS A 79 -24.91 -15.91 0.09
C HIS A 79 -25.53 -15.65 1.46
N ASP A 80 -25.37 -16.58 2.41
CA ASP A 80 -25.83 -16.43 3.79
C ASP A 80 -25.08 -17.39 4.73
N ALA A 81 -25.00 -17.05 6.01
CA ALA A 81 -24.52 -17.97 7.04
C ALA A 81 -25.13 -17.61 8.39
N TYR A 82 -25.59 -18.62 9.14
CA TYR A 82 -26.19 -18.40 10.44
C TYR A 82 -26.15 -19.64 11.34
N VAL A 83 -26.27 -19.39 12.63
CA VAL A 83 -26.62 -20.39 13.64
C VAL A 83 -27.94 -19.96 14.28
N LYS A 84 -28.95 -20.84 14.27
CA LYS A 84 -30.23 -20.65 14.97
C LYS A 84 -30.33 -21.57 16.18
N ASN A 85 -30.98 -21.08 17.23
CA ASN A 85 -31.38 -21.89 18.37
C ASN A 85 -32.69 -22.67 18.09
N SER A 86 -33.12 -23.51 19.02
CA SER A 86 -34.39 -24.28 18.89
C SER A 86 -35.64 -23.42 18.76
N ARG A 87 -35.57 -22.12 19.12
CA ARG A 87 -36.70 -21.17 18.95
C ARG A 87 -36.71 -20.52 17.55
N GLY A 88 -35.72 -20.86 16.68
CA GLY A 88 -35.59 -20.29 15.35
C GLY A 88 -34.96 -18.91 15.30
N GLU A 89 -34.37 -18.43 16.42
CA GLU A 89 -33.68 -17.15 16.48
C GLU A 89 -32.25 -17.29 15.96
N ARG A 90 -31.84 -16.41 15.02
CA ARG A 90 -30.46 -16.33 14.57
C ARG A 90 -29.58 -15.72 15.69
N ILE A 91 -28.78 -16.56 16.33
CA ILE A 91 -27.85 -16.15 17.41
C ILE A 91 -26.49 -15.74 16.85
N ILE A 92 -26.06 -16.34 15.74
CA ILE A 92 -24.92 -15.89 14.94
C ILE A 92 -25.47 -15.61 13.53
N ASP A 93 -25.16 -14.46 12.96
CA ASP A 93 -25.74 -14.05 11.68
C ASP A 93 -24.72 -13.26 10.84
N PHE A 94 -24.29 -13.86 9.74
CA PHE A 94 -23.39 -13.24 8.76
C PHE A 94 -23.88 -11.86 8.28
N LYS A 95 -25.20 -11.69 8.13
CA LYS A 95 -25.79 -10.42 7.70
C LYS A 95 -25.65 -9.28 8.71
N ARG A 96 -25.31 -9.58 9.97
CA ARG A 96 -24.98 -8.59 10.98
C ARG A 96 -23.50 -8.18 10.93
N HIS A 97 -22.60 -9.13 10.64
CA HIS A 97 -21.19 -8.88 10.50
C HIS A 97 -20.49 -9.97 9.67
N ASN A 98 -19.71 -9.56 8.66
CA ASN A 98 -19.03 -10.48 7.76
C ASN A 98 -18.08 -11.45 8.48
N LEU A 99 -17.48 -11.04 9.60
CA LEU A 99 -16.54 -11.88 10.37
C LEU A 99 -17.22 -13.03 11.11
N HIS A 100 -18.55 -13.07 11.19
CA HIS A 100 -19.23 -14.18 11.84
C HIS A 100 -19.01 -15.54 11.16
N VAL A 101 -18.56 -15.58 9.92
CA VAL A 101 -18.21 -16.81 9.23
C VAL A 101 -16.68 -16.91 9.05
N VAL A 102 -16.14 -18.10 9.26
CA VAL A 102 -14.75 -18.39 8.87
C VAL A 102 -14.66 -18.26 7.35
N ASN A 103 -13.85 -17.32 6.88
CA ASN A 103 -13.72 -17.03 5.46
C ASN A 103 -13.23 -18.27 4.69
N TYR A 104 -13.81 -18.59 3.53
CA TYR A 104 -13.58 -19.82 2.77
C TYR A 104 -14.22 -21.08 3.38
N SER A 105 -15.21 -20.95 4.26
CA SER A 105 -15.96 -22.11 4.76
C SER A 105 -16.70 -22.83 3.63
N VAL A 106 -16.62 -24.16 3.64
CA VAL A 106 -17.43 -25.02 2.75
C VAL A 106 -18.92 -24.97 3.13
N PRO A 107 -19.88 -25.26 2.21
CA PRO A 107 -21.28 -25.24 2.52
C PRO A 107 -21.67 -26.27 3.59
N VAL A 108 -22.54 -25.86 4.52
CA VAL A 108 -23.04 -26.68 5.59
C VAL A 108 -24.52 -26.37 5.83
N HIS A 109 -25.36 -27.42 5.97
CA HIS A 109 -26.74 -27.25 6.44
C HIS A 109 -27.13 -28.48 7.26
N ARG A 110 -27.11 -28.34 8.58
CA ARG A 110 -27.44 -29.44 9.49
C ARG A 110 -27.83 -28.95 10.88
N LYS A 111 -28.44 -29.83 11.67
CA LYS A 111 -28.68 -29.63 13.10
C LYS A 111 -27.60 -30.35 13.92
N MET A 112 -27.23 -29.78 15.04
CA MET A 112 -26.24 -30.36 15.96
C MET A 112 -26.41 -29.82 17.38
N SER A 113 -25.87 -30.57 18.34
CA SER A 113 -25.77 -30.13 19.75
C SER A 113 -24.74 -29.00 19.93
N LEU A 114 -24.84 -28.27 21.05
CA LEU A 114 -23.81 -27.29 21.44
C LEU A 114 -22.42 -27.91 21.51
N ALA A 115 -22.31 -29.12 22.03
CA ALA A 115 -21.03 -29.83 22.18
C ALA A 115 -20.33 -30.06 20.83
N GLU A 116 -21.10 -30.46 19.80
CA GLU A 116 -20.60 -30.62 18.44
C GLU A 116 -20.27 -29.24 17.78
N LEU A 117 -21.15 -28.24 17.97
CA LEU A 117 -20.98 -26.90 17.40
C LEU A 117 -19.73 -26.21 17.95
N ARG A 118 -19.40 -26.39 19.24
CA ARG A 118 -18.23 -25.75 19.90
C ARG A 118 -16.92 -26.00 19.16
N ALA A 119 -16.74 -27.16 18.50
CA ALA A 119 -15.56 -27.47 17.71
C ALA A 119 -15.38 -26.55 16.47
N HIS A 120 -16.44 -25.87 16.06
CA HIS A 120 -16.49 -24.97 14.90
C HIS A 120 -16.68 -23.50 15.30
N LEU A 121 -16.63 -23.17 16.60
CA LEU A 121 -16.76 -21.80 17.11
C LEU A 121 -15.40 -21.24 17.51
N HIS A 122 -15.09 -20.05 17.04
CA HIS A 122 -13.83 -19.37 17.28
C HIS A 122 -14.05 -18.02 17.97
N THR A 123 -13.27 -17.75 19.02
CA THR A 123 -13.33 -16.52 19.82
C THR A 123 -11.94 -16.04 20.19
N LEU A 124 -11.86 -14.84 20.77
CA LEU A 124 -10.66 -14.26 21.39
C LEU A 124 -10.93 -14.10 22.90
N ALA A 125 -10.34 -14.95 23.73
CA ALA A 125 -10.57 -14.89 25.19
C ALA A 125 -9.99 -13.61 25.82
N ASP A 126 -8.86 -13.12 25.30
CA ASP A 126 -8.20 -11.90 25.78
C ASP A 126 -8.90 -10.62 25.30
N GLN A 127 -9.79 -10.73 24.30
CA GLN A 127 -10.59 -9.64 23.73
C GLN A 127 -12.06 -10.10 23.65
N PRO A 128 -12.75 -10.24 24.79
CA PRO A 128 -13.97 -11.05 24.89
C PRO A 128 -15.18 -10.49 24.14
N ASP A 129 -15.18 -9.21 23.79
CA ASP A 129 -16.26 -8.54 23.04
C ASP A 129 -16.05 -8.57 21.52
N TRP A 130 -14.85 -8.91 21.05
CA TRP A 130 -14.53 -8.83 19.63
C TRP A 130 -14.74 -10.17 18.91
N ILE A 131 -15.12 -10.08 17.63
CA ILE A 131 -15.26 -11.22 16.74
C ILE A 131 -13.94 -11.39 15.99
N PRO A 132 -13.25 -12.55 16.08
CA PRO A 132 -12.01 -12.76 15.34
C PRO A 132 -12.23 -12.91 13.85
N TYR A 133 -11.24 -12.47 13.03
CA TYR A 133 -11.14 -12.85 11.63
C TYR A 133 -10.39 -14.19 11.53
N ARG A 134 -11.02 -15.17 10.89
CA ARG A 134 -10.46 -16.51 10.62
C ARG A 134 -10.68 -16.91 9.18
N THR A 135 -9.76 -17.71 8.64
CA THR A 135 -9.80 -18.21 7.26
C THR A 135 -9.52 -19.70 7.22
N SER A 136 -10.03 -20.38 6.19
CA SER A 136 -9.74 -21.79 5.89
C SER A 136 -9.16 -21.96 4.46
N TYR A 137 -8.37 -21.00 3.99
CA TYR A 137 -7.71 -21.07 2.70
C TYR A 137 -6.93 -22.37 2.54
N TYR A 138 -7.03 -23.00 1.36
CA TYR A 138 -6.32 -24.25 1.00
C TYR A 138 -6.67 -25.50 1.85
N LYS A 139 -7.65 -25.38 2.77
CA LYS A 139 -8.15 -26.51 3.55
C LYS A 139 -9.67 -26.47 3.59
N GLU A 140 -10.34 -27.48 3.05
CA GLU A 140 -11.79 -27.57 3.14
C GLU A 140 -12.23 -27.75 4.59
N SER A 141 -12.76 -26.70 5.18
CA SER A 141 -13.20 -26.59 6.57
C SER A 141 -14.33 -25.57 6.65
N TRP A 142 -15.00 -25.49 7.80
CA TRP A 142 -16.04 -24.52 8.07
C TRP A 142 -16.05 -24.12 9.54
N GLY A 143 -16.62 -22.95 9.83
CA GLY A 143 -16.78 -22.50 11.21
C GLY A 143 -17.44 -21.13 11.29
N PHE A 144 -17.73 -20.75 12.54
CA PHE A 144 -18.22 -19.42 12.88
C PHE A 144 -17.30 -18.73 13.87
N CYS A 145 -17.30 -17.41 13.80
CA CYS A 145 -16.61 -16.55 14.75
C CYS A 145 -17.65 -15.71 15.50
N LEU A 146 -17.42 -15.53 16.80
CA LEU A 146 -18.29 -14.74 17.67
C LEU A 146 -17.48 -14.16 18.82
N SER A 147 -18.08 -13.23 19.58
CA SER A 147 -17.43 -12.74 20.79
C SER A 147 -17.33 -13.85 21.85
N HIS A 148 -16.28 -13.80 22.67
CA HIS A 148 -16.09 -14.79 23.72
C HIS A 148 -17.22 -14.72 24.76
N ASN A 149 -17.69 -13.52 25.09
CA ASN A 149 -18.83 -13.32 25.97
C ASN A 149 -20.10 -13.98 25.44
N GLN A 150 -20.37 -13.88 24.13
CA GLN A 150 -21.50 -14.57 23.51
C GLN A 150 -21.35 -16.10 23.61
N LEU A 151 -20.15 -16.66 23.34
CA LEU A 151 -19.90 -18.10 23.46
C LEU A 151 -20.20 -18.62 24.87
N GLN A 152 -19.82 -17.86 25.92
CA GLN A 152 -20.05 -18.27 27.31
C GLN A 152 -21.53 -18.30 27.70
N THR A 153 -22.39 -17.58 26.99
CA THR A 153 -23.82 -17.48 27.26
C THR A 153 -24.67 -18.43 26.42
N LEU A 154 -24.08 -19.23 25.52
CA LEU A 154 -24.82 -20.19 24.70
C LEU A 154 -25.39 -21.32 25.57
N PRO A 155 -26.72 -21.50 25.60
CA PRO A 155 -27.33 -22.59 26.35
C PRO A 155 -27.12 -23.96 25.67
N GLU A 156 -27.23 -25.04 26.46
CA GLU A 156 -27.35 -26.36 25.87
C GLU A 156 -28.67 -26.44 25.10
N ASP A 157 -28.56 -26.67 23.79
CA ASP A 157 -29.69 -26.66 22.84
C ASP A 157 -29.32 -27.46 21.58
N GLU A 158 -30.33 -27.70 20.72
CA GLU A 158 -30.12 -28.16 19.35
C GLU A 158 -30.06 -26.93 18.42
N TYR A 159 -28.96 -26.79 17.72
CA TYR A 159 -28.70 -25.66 16.83
C TYR A 159 -28.83 -26.03 15.34
N GLU A 160 -29.58 -25.24 14.58
CA GLU A 160 -29.55 -25.29 13.13
C GLU A 160 -28.39 -24.43 12.62
N VAL A 161 -27.48 -25.08 11.92
CA VAL A 161 -26.28 -24.45 11.32
C VAL A 161 -26.46 -24.42 9.82
N CYS A 162 -26.34 -23.24 9.23
CA CYS A 162 -26.35 -23.03 7.80
C CYS A 162 -25.18 -22.14 7.37
N ILE A 163 -24.39 -22.61 6.40
CA ILE A 163 -23.42 -21.84 5.64
C ILE A 163 -23.76 -22.08 4.17
N ASP A 164 -24.37 -21.06 3.54
CA ASP A 164 -24.74 -21.07 2.13
C ASP A 164 -23.62 -20.41 1.31
N THR A 165 -22.68 -21.24 0.90
CA THR A 165 -21.50 -20.86 0.13
C THR A 165 -21.32 -21.75 -1.09
N THR A 166 -20.58 -21.25 -2.09
CA THR A 166 -20.04 -22.08 -3.17
C THR A 166 -18.52 -22.12 -3.04
N LEU A 167 -17.92 -23.26 -3.37
CA LEU A 167 -16.47 -23.46 -3.47
C LEU A 167 -16.21 -24.33 -4.70
N GLU A 168 -16.01 -23.70 -5.85
CA GLU A 168 -15.97 -24.38 -7.14
C GLU A 168 -14.88 -23.81 -8.05
N SER A 169 -14.71 -24.41 -9.22
CA SER A 169 -13.79 -23.85 -10.22
C SER A 169 -14.30 -22.50 -10.72
N GLY A 170 -13.44 -21.51 -10.66
CA GLY A 170 -13.70 -20.14 -11.06
C GLY A 170 -12.37 -19.44 -11.30
N SER A 171 -12.15 -18.25 -10.73
CA SER A 171 -10.95 -17.46 -10.97
C SER A 171 -10.45 -16.76 -9.70
N LEU A 172 -9.15 -16.51 -9.64
CA LEU A 172 -8.55 -15.48 -8.83
C LEU A 172 -8.59 -14.17 -9.63
N THR A 173 -9.21 -13.16 -9.04
CA THR A 173 -9.34 -11.83 -9.65
C THR A 173 -8.30 -10.89 -9.05
N TYR A 174 -7.67 -10.04 -9.88
CA TYR A 174 -6.89 -8.90 -9.40
C TYR A 174 -7.10 -7.67 -10.28
N GLY A 175 -6.86 -6.50 -9.73
CA GLY A 175 -6.94 -5.22 -10.45
C GLY A 175 -5.56 -4.64 -10.70
N GLU A 176 -5.36 -4.08 -11.89
CA GLU A 176 -4.16 -3.39 -12.29
C GLU A 176 -4.47 -2.01 -12.88
N CYS A 177 -3.77 -0.97 -12.45
CA CYS A 177 -3.82 0.35 -13.07
C CYS A 177 -2.40 0.73 -13.49
N TYR A 178 -2.21 0.95 -14.79
CA TYR A 178 -0.93 1.36 -15.35
C TYR A 178 -0.99 2.81 -15.84
N LEU A 179 -0.11 3.64 -15.29
CA LEU A 179 0.05 5.04 -15.66
C LEU A 179 1.39 5.19 -16.40
N PRO A 180 1.40 5.37 -17.73
CA PRO A 180 2.64 5.52 -18.46
C PRO A 180 3.33 6.83 -18.12
N GLY A 181 4.65 6.80 -17.92
CA GLY A 181 5.54 7.95 -17.79
C GLY A 181 6.39 8.13 -19.06
N GLU A 182 7.41 9.00 -18.97
CA GLU A 182 8.40 9.20 -20.03
C GLU A 182 9.30 7.96 -20.21
N SER A 183 9.56 7.23 -19.13
CA SER A 183 10.38 6.03 -19.10
C SER A 183 9.55 4.77 -18.91
N SER A 184 10.01 3.66 -19.48
CA SER A 184 9.48 2.32 -19.21
C SER A 184 9.91 1.75 -17.85
N ALA A 185 10.80 2.41 -17.11
CA ALA A 185 11.13 2.05 -15.74
C ALA A 185 9.92 2.31 -14.84
N GLU A 186 9.61 1.36 -13.96
CA GLU A 186 8.35 1.35 -13.21
C GLU A 186 8.54 1.58 -11.71
N VAL A 187 7.55 2.28 -11.13
CA VAL A 187 7.29 2.30 -9.69
C VAL A 187 6.08 1.42 -9.42
N LEU A 188 6.27 0.33 -8.66
CA LEU A 188 5.23 -0.62 -8.28
C LEU A 188 4.58 -0.19 -6.96
N ILE A 189 3.26 -0.03 -6.93
CA ILE A 189 2.47 0.15 -5.71
C ILE A 189 1.52 -1.04 -5.58
N SER A 190 1.62 -1.77 -4.49
CA SER A 190 0.80 -2.96 -4.26
C SER A 190 0.04 -2.86 -2.96
N CYS A 191 -1.23 -3.24 -2.96
CA CYS A 191 -2.04 -3.37 -1.76
C CYS A 191 -2.92 -4.62 -1.84
N HIS A 192 -3.02 -5.34 -0.74
CA HIS A 192 -3.97 -6.44 -0.67
C HIS A 192 -5.38 -5.91 -0.33
N ALA A 193 -6.39 -6.56 -0.88
CA ALA A 193 -7.78 -6.11 -0.82
C ALA A 193 -8.77 -7.23 -0.51
N CYS A 194 -8.32 -8.33 0.10
CA CYS A 194 -9.11 -9.55 0.28
C CYS A 194 -9.81 -9.67 1.63
N HIS A 195 -9.48 -8.84 2.63
CA HIS A 195 -10.04 -8.97 3.97
C HIS A 195 -11.45 -8.37 4.06
N PRO A 196 -12.45 -9.12 4.58
CA PRO A 196 -13.81 -8.63 4.75
C PRO A 196 -13.92 -7.74 5.99
N SER A 197 -14.55 -6.57 5.88
CA SER A 197 -14.86 -5.67 7.01
C SER A 197 -13.68 -5.44 7.97
N LEU A 198 -12.48 -5.27 7.41
CA LEU A 198 -11.28 -4.82 8.12
C LEU A 198 -10.80 -3.52 7.48
N CYS A 199 -10.73 -2.45 8.28
CA CYS A 199 -10.46 -1.10 7.78
C CYS A 199 -8.97 -0.82 7.65
N ASN A 200 -8.21 -0.99 8.75
CA ASN A 200 -6.78 -0.74 8.72
C ASN A 200 -6.06 -1.83 7.90
N ASP A 201 -6.50 -3.08 8.03
CA ASP A 201 -5.97 -4.24 7.31
C ASP A 201 -6.99 -4.83 6.29
N ASN A 202 -7.18 -4.31 5.06
CA ASN A 202 -6.36 -3.29 4.46
C ASN A 202 -7.16 -2.36 3.54
N LEU A 203 -8.38 -1.98 3.93
CA LEU A 203 -9.10 -0.96 3.17
C LEU A 203 -8.35 0.38 3.17
N SER A 204 -7.56 0.67 4.21
CA SER A 204 -6.72 1.86 4.27
C SER A 204 -5.69 1.89 3.14
N GLY A 205 -4.94 0.80 2.95
CA GLY A 205 -3.96 0.69 1.86
C GLY A 205 -4.60 0.73 0.47
N LEU A 206 -5.74 0.05 0.30
CA LEU A 206 -6.51 0.09 -0.94
C LEU A 206 -6.97 1.51 -1.28
N ALA A 207 -7.52 2.24 -0.32
CA ALA A 207 -7.99 3.60 -0.55
C ALA A 207 -6.83 4.55 -0.85
N ILE A 208 -5.71 4.47 -0.11
CA ILE A 208 -4.50 5.26 -0.40
C ILE A 208 -3.99 4.96 -1.81
N ALA A 209 -3.87 3.68 -2.21
CA ALA A 209 -3.43 3.30 -3.55
C ALA A 209 -4.35 3.87 -4.64
N THR A 210 -5.67 3.83 -4.40
CA THR A 210 -6.66 4.39 -5.34
C THR A 210 -6.48 5.90 -5.52
N PHE A 211 -6.34 6.65 -4.44
CA PHE A 211 -6.17 8.10 -4.52
C PHE A 211 -4.78 8.50 -5.06
N LEU A 212 -3.72 7.74 -4.75
CA LEU A 212 -2.41 7.93 -5.38
C LEU A 212 -2.49 7.74 -6.90
N ALA A 213 -3.13 6.66 -7.37
CA ALA A 213 -3.32 6.42 -8.80
C ALA A 213 -4.13 7.53 -9.48
N LYS A 214 -5.19 8.03 -8.81
CA LYS A 214 -6.03 9.14 -9.29
C LYS A 214 -5.20 10.40 -9.49
N TYR A 215 -4.47 10.84 -8.49
CA TYR A 215 -3.70 12.08 -8.55
C TYR A 215 -2.47 11.99 -9.45
N LEU A 216 -1.74 10.87 -9.41
CA LEU A 216 -0.60 10.67 -10.31
C LEU A 216 -1.05 10.54 -11.76
N GLY A 217 -2.28 10.10 -12.03
CA GLY A 217 -2.87 10.10 -13.38
C GLY A 217 -2.99 11.48 -14.02
N GLU A 218 -3.01 12.56 -13.21
CA GLU A 218 -3.09 13.95 -13.64
C GLU A 218 -1.72 14.63 -13.77
N ALA A 219 -0.64 13.97 -13.27
CA ALA A 219 0.70 14.54 -13.22
C ALA A 219 1.57 14.13 -14.41
N GLU A 220 2.55 14.98 -14.78
CA GLU A 220 3.65 14.58 -15.64
C GLU A 220 4.59 13.66 -14.85
N LEU A 221 4.86 12.46 -15.38
CA LEU A 221 5.60 11.41 -14.71
C LEU A 221 6.82 11.01 -15.52
N ARG A 222 7.98 10.92 -14.87
CA ARG A 222 9.20 10.35 -15.45
C ARG A 222 9.13 8.83 -15.49
N TYR A 223 8.79 8.21 -14.34
CA TYR A 223 8.58 6.78 -14.24
C TYR A 223 7.16 6.41 -14.68
N SER A 224 6.99 5.22 -15.20
CA SER A 224 5.67 4.60 -15.26
C SER A 224 5.26 4.09 -13.89
N TYR A 225 3.98 4.14 -13.55
CA TYR A 225 3.46 3.66 -12.27
C TYR A 225 2.51 2.50 -12.48
N ARG A 226 2.72 1.44 -11.73
CA ARG A 226 1.85 0.26 -11.74
C ARG A 226 1.25 0.04 -10.37
N PHE A 227 -0.07 0.11 -10.30
CA PHE A 227 -0.84 -0.15 -9.08
C PHE A 227 -1.48 -1.53 -9.16
N LEU A 228 -1.27 -2.33 -8.11
CA LEU A 228 -1.84 -3.67 -7.98
C LEU A 228 -2.79 -3.72 -6.79
N PHE A 229 -4.02 -4.13 -7.05
CA PHE A 229 -5.06 -4.42 -6.07
C PHE A 229 -5.28 -5.93 -6.09
N ILE A 230 -4.73 -6.65 -5.12
CA ILE A 230 -4.53 -8.09 -5.19
C ILE A 230 -5.05 -8.82 -3.95
N PRO A 231 -5.38 -10.10 -4.03
CA PRO A 231 -5.51 -10.95 -2.84
C PRO A 231 -4.14 -11.19 -2.23
N GLY A 232 -3.95 -10.87 -0.95
CA GLY A 232 -2.68 -11.16 -0.24
C GLY A 232 -2.59 -12.64 0.19
N THR A 233 -1.56 -13.36 -0.02
CA THR A 233 -0.33 -13.09 -0.78
C THR A 233 -0.34 -13.80 -2.14
N ILE A 234 -1.37 -14.65 -2.35
CA ILE A 234 -1.50 -15.44 -3.58
C ILE A 234 -1.63 -14.54 -4.82
N GLY A 235 -2.21 -13.33 -4.69
CA GLY A 235 -2.30 -12.38 -5.78
C GLY A 235 -0.93 -11.86 -6.23
N ALA A 236 -0.03 -11.53 -5.29
CA ALA A 236 1.34 -11.13 -5.62
C ALA A 236 2.11 -12.26 -6.32
N ILE A 237 1.97 -13.50 -5.83
CA ILE A 237 2.57 -14.69 -6.45
C ILE A 237 2.02 -14.90 -7.86
N THR A 238 0.71 -14.78 -8.01
CA THR A 238 0.03 -14.93 -9.30
C THR A 238 0.49 -13.87 -10.29
N TRP A 239 0.50 -12.60 -9.89
CA TRP A 239 0.96 -11.50 -10.74
C TRP A 239 2.41 -11.69 -11.17
N LEU A 240 3.32 -12.02 -10.23
CA LEU A 240 4.73 -12.28 -10.53
C LEU A 240 4.89 -13.44 -11.53
N SER A 241 4.13 -14.51 -11.37
CA SER A 241 4.16 -15.66 -12.30
C SER A 241 3.70 -15.30 -13.71
N GLN A 242 2.70 -14.42 -13.84
CA GLN A 242 2.19 -13.99 -15.14
C GLN A 242 3.06 -12.90 -15.81
N ASN A 243 3.93 -12.23 -15.03
CA ASN A 243 4.70 -11.07 -15.47
C ASN A 243 6.22 -11.21 -15.29
N GLU A 244 6.73 -12.43 -15.18
CA GLU A 244 8.14 -12.75 -14.87
C GLU A 244 9.12 -12.02 -15.80
N TYR A 245 8.76 -11.84 -17.08
CA TYR A 245 9.61 -11.13 -18.06
C TYR A 245 9.55 -9.61 -17.96
N HIS A 246 8.54 -9.06 -17.29
CA HIS A 246 8.31 -7.60 -17.17
C HIS A 246 8.83 -7.03 -15.86
N VAL A 247 9.03 -7.84 -14.84
CA VAL A 247 9.40 -7.36 -13.49
C VAL A 247 10.74 -6.62 -13.44
N ASN A 248 11.62 -6.81 -14.41
CA ASN A 248 12.88 -6.06 -14.52
C ASN A 248 12.67 -4.56 -14.76
N ALA A 249 11.52 -4.15 -15.24
CA ALA A 249 11.14 -2.74 -15.34
C ALA A 249 10.93 -2.08 -13.97
N VAL A 250 10.61 -2.85 -12.93
CA VAL A 250 10.34 -2.35 -11.57
C VAL A 250 11.66 -1.90 -10.93
N GLN A 251 11.86 -0.58 -10.87
CA GLN A 251 13.03 0.03 -10.26
C GLN A 251 12.78 0.51 -8.83
N HIS A 252 11.52 0.69 -8.45
CA HIS A 252 11.09 1.11 -7.11
C HIS A 252 9.75 0.47 -6.79
N GLY A 253 9.43 0.29 -5.50
CA GLY A 253 8.09 -0.16 -5.14
C GLY A 253 7.76 0.00 -3.67
N LEU A 254 6.46 0.07 -3.40
CA LEU A 254 5.87 0.13 -2.07
C LEU A 254 4.70 -0.85 -1.96
N VAL A 255 4.69 -1.64 -0.90
CA VAL A 255 3.48 -2.27 -0.40
C VAL A 255 2.83 -1.33 0.61
N LEU A 256 1.53 -1.07 0.45
CA LEU A 256 0.73 -0.23 1.33
C LEU A 256 -0.18 -1.10 2.19
N THR A 257 0.04 -1.10 3.51
CA THR A 257 -0.77 -1.87 4.45
C THR A 257 -0.84 -1.19 5.82
N CYS A 258 -1.98 -1.27 6.50
CA CYS A 258 -2.18 -0.72 7.84
C CYS A 258 -1.77 0.76 7.92
N VAL A 259 -2.32 1.61 7.04
CA VAL A 259 -1.88 3.00 6.85
C VAL A 259 -2.90 4.05 7.34
N GLY A 260 -3.96 3.64 8.03
CA GLY A 260 -5.09 4.50 8.38
C GLY A 260 -5.26 4.82 9.86
N ASP A 261 -4.57 4.16 10.77
CA ASP A 261 -4.66 4.38 12.22
C ASP A 261 -3.87 5.63 12.69
N ARG A 262 -3.98 5.95 14.00
CA ARG A 262 -3.29 7.10 14.61
C ARG A 262 -1.85 6.85 15.01
N GLY A 263 -1.30 5.66 14.76
CA GLY A 263 0.10 5.34 14.98
C GLY A 263 1.05 6.22 14.16
N HIS A 264 2.33 6.23 14.46
CA HIS A 264 3.32 6.89 13.63
C HIS A 264 3.68 5.99 12.43
N ILE A 265 4.30 6.57 11.42
CA ILE A 265 4.71 5.82 10.22
C ILE A 265 5.84 4.86 10.59
N THR A 266 5.72 3.63 10.14
CA THR A 266 6.74 2.59 10.14
C THR A 266 7.06 2.21 8.70
N TYR A 267 8.31 2.29 8.33
CA TYR A 267 8.79 1.83 7.03
C TYR A 267 9.70 0.62 7.18
N LYS A 268 9.31 -0.48 6.57
CA LYS A 268 10.15 -1.66 6.45
C LYS A 268 10.86 -1.64 5.11
N LYS A 269 12.18 -1.62 5.15
CA LYS A 269 13.04 -1.56 3.97
C LYS A 269 12.85 -2.75 3.05
N SER A 270 13.15 -2.55 1.77
CA SER A 270 13.31 -3.63 0.81
C SER A 270 14.42 -4.59 1.27
N ARG A 271 14.45 -5.80 0.68
CA ARG A 271 15.52 -6.77 0.95
C ARG A 271 16.91 -6.23 0.59
N ARG A 272 17.01 -5.30 -0.36
CA ARG A 272 18.27 -4.63 -0.71
C ARG A 272 18.75 -3.71 0.42
N GLY A 273 17.85 -3.09 1.18
CA GLY A 273 18.13 -2.28 2.36
C GLY A 273 18.62 -0.86 2.10
N ASP A 274 19.11 -0.59 0.89
CA ASP A 274 19.70 0.68 0.44
C ASP A 274 19.25 1.10 -0.97
N ALA A 275 18.18 0.48 -1.49
CA ALA A 275 17.60 0.87 -2.77
C ALA A 275 17.14 2.33 -2.74
N HIS A 276 17.05 2.99 -3.90
CA HIS A 276 16.62 4.40 -3.98
C HIS A 276 15.28 4.65 -3.29
N ILE A 277 14.34 3.68 -3.34
CA ILE A 277 13.07 3.79 -2.60
C ILE A 277 13.29 3.81 -1.08
N ASP A 278 14.21 2.98 -0.56
CA ASP A 278 14.53 2.94 0.87
C ASP A 278 15.14 4.27 1.31
N ARG A 279 16.09 4.79 0.54
CA ARG A 279 16.78 6.05 0.81
C ARG A 279 15.83 7.26 0.70
N ALA A 280 14.99 7.30 -0.34
CA ALA A 280 13.99 8.37 -0.52
C ALA A 280 12.98 8.39 0.63
N MET A 281 12.50 7.22 1.06
CA MET A 281 11.59 7.11 2.20
C MET A 281 12.26 7.59 3.50
N MET A 282 13.48 7.13 3.79
CA MET A 282 14.23 7.57 4.97
C MET A 282 14.41 9.09 4.96
N HIS A 283 14.85 9.65 3.82
CA HIS A 283 15.01 11.09 3.69
C HIS A 283 13.73 11.88 3.99
N VAL A 284 12.59 11.43 3.43
CA VAL A 284 11.28 12.09 3.65
C VAL A 284 10.86 11.99 5.11
N LEU A 285 11.03 10.84 5.75
CA LEU A 285 10.66 10.64 7.15
C LEU A 285 11.55 11.42 8.10
N GLU A 286 12.86 11.45 7.89
CA GLU A 286 13.83 12.24 8.68
C GLU A 286 13.53 13.74 8.64
N ASN A 287 13.08 14.24 7.48
CA ASN A 287 12.73 15.65 7.30
C ASN A 287 11.26 15.99 7.62
N SER A 288 10.45 15.01 8.00
CA SER A 288 9.02 15.22 8.30
C SER A 288 8.75 16.01 9.60
N GLY A 289 9.71 16.07 10.51
CA GLY A 289 9.53 16.61 11.86
C GLY A 289 8.60 15.77 12.75
N ARG A 290 8.23 14.56 12.34
CA ARG A 290 7.32 13.64 13.04
C ARG A 290 8.07 12.39 13.49
N ARG A 291 7.52 11.70 14.48
CA ARG A 291 8.01 10.38 14.87
C ARG A 291 7.76 9.36 13.76
N TYR A 292 8.73 8.50 13.54
CA TYR A 292 8.70 7.37 12.61
C TYR A 292 9.57 6.23 13.12
N ASP A 293 9.39 5.03 12.58
CA ASP A 293 10.26 3.88 12.79
C ASP A 293 10.74 3.34 11.43
N ILE A 294 11.99 2.88 11.40
CA ILE A 294 12.57 2.19 10.24
C ILE A 294 12.89 0.76 10.67
N GLU A 295 12.39 -0.20 9.90
CA GLU A 295 12.66 -1.62 10.09
C GLU A 295 13.52 -2.15 8.95
N ASN A 296 14.46 -3.02 9.28
CA ASN A 296 15.17 -3.77 8.27
C ASN A 296 14.26 -4.86 7.69
N PHE A 297 14.55 -5.29 6.46
CA PHE A 297 13.83 -6.38 5.84
C PHE A 297 13.84 -7.64 6.73
N SER A 298 12.68 -8.25 6.83
CA SER A 298 12.51 -9.60 7.37
C SER A 298 11.58 -10.39 6.44
N PRO A 299 11.74 -11.73 6.32
CA PRO A 299 10.91 -12.54 5.43
C PRO A 299 9.49 -12.78 5.96
N TYR A 300 9.14 -12.24 7.12
CA TYR A 300 7.79 -12.21 7.66
C TYR A 300 7.14 -10.87 7.36
N GLY A 301 5.95 -10.87 6.76
CA GLY A 301 5.23 -9.66 6.38
C GLY A 301 4.12 -9.97 5.37
N TYR A 302 3.78 -8.98 4.56
CA TYR A 302 2.80 -9.10 3.48
C TYR A 302 3.45 -9.38 2.12
N ASP A 303 2.99 -8.69 1.09
CA ASP A 303 3.35 -8.98 -0.30
C ASP A 303 4.77 -8.56 -0.65
N GLU A 304 5.40 -7.63 0.09
CA GLU A 304 6.79 -7.20 -0.12
C GLU A 304 7.76 -8.38 -0.06
N ARG A 305 7.47 -9.41 0.75
CA ARG A 305 8.30 -10.62 0.82
C ARG A 305 8.27 -11.44 -0.46
N GLN A 306 7.20 -11.35 -1.25
CA GLN A 306 7.09 -12.04 -2.53
C GLN A 306 7.92 -11.29 -3.59
N TYR A 307 7.76 -9.98 -3.69
CA TYR A 307 8.55 -9.12 -4.58
C TYR A 307 10.05 -9.16 -4.25
N CYS A 308 10.38 -9.24 -2.98
CA CYS A 308 11.75 -9.35 -2.46
C CYS A 308 12.30 -10.78 -2.42
N SER A 309 11.57 -11.79 -2.92
CA SER A 309 12.06 -13.17 -2.93
C SER A 309 13.37 -13.30 -3.71
N PRO A 310 14.24 -14.29 -3.38
CA PRO A 310 15.60 -14.36 -3.96
C PRO A 310 15.65 -14.35 -5.48
N GLY A 311 14.65 -14.94 -6.15
CA GLY A 311 14.59 -15.01 -7.61
C GLY A 311 14.25 -13.68 -8.29
N PHE A 312 13.57 -12.76 -7.58
CA PHE A 312 13.18 -11.45 -8.08
C PHE A 312 14.03 -10.32 -7.48
N ASN A 313 14.16 -10.31 -6.15
CA ASN A 313 14.90 -9.29 -5.40
C ASN A 313 14.54 -7.85 -5.82
N LEU A 314 13.24 -7.59 -6.04
CA LEU A 314 12.77 -6.26 -6.44
C LEU A 314 12.95 -5.27 -5.29
N PRO A 315 13.22 -3.98 -5.58
CA PRO A 315 13.39 -2.94 -4.57
C PRO A 315 12.03 -2.46 -4.06
N VAL A 316 11.34 -3.31 -3.32
CA VAL A 316 9.98 -3.06 -2.81
C VAL A 316 10.01 -3.04 -1.27
N GLY A 317 9.76 -1.86 -0.70
CA GLY A 317 9.59 -1.70 0.74
C GLY A 317 8.12 -1.80 1.16
N CYS A 318 7.87 -1.81 2.48
CA CYS A 318 6.52 -1.82 3.02
C CYS A 318 6.27 -0.57 3.87
N PHE A 319 5.24 0.17 3.52
CA PHE A 319 4.82 1.39 4.19
C PHE A 319 3.59 1.12 5.04
N MET A 320 3.70 1.40 6.32
CA MET A 320 2.69 1.15 7.36
C MET A 320 2.62 2.34 8.31
N ARG A 321 1.55 2.37 9.11
CA ARG A 321 1.55 3.11 10.37
C ARG A 321 1.84 2.13 11.49
N THR A 322 0.83 1.63 12.21
CA THR A 322 1.08 0.56 13.17
C THR A 322 1.20 -0.77 12.43
N PRO A 323 2.35 -1.46 12.49
CA PRO A 323 2.55 -2.72 11.79
C PRO A 323 1.53 -3.79 12.18
N HIS A 324 1.23 -4.68 11.25
CA HIS A 324 0.36 -5.82 11.45
C HIS A 324 0.75 -6.62 12.70
N GLY A 325 -0.25 -7.01 13.49
CA GLY A 325 -0.07 -7.74 14.75
C GLY A 325 0.49 -6.91 15.92
N ARG A 326 0.69 -5.58 15.75
CA ARG A 326 1.15 -4.67 16.81
C ARG A 326 0.07 -3.72 17.31
N PHE A 327 -1.14 -3.81 16.78
CA PHE A 327 -2.31 -3.16 17.33
C PHE A 327 -3.32 -4.24 17.71
N PRO A 328 -4.00 -4.10 18.88
CA PRO A 328 -4.84 -5.16 19.42
C PRO A 328 -6.05 -5.49 18.54
N GLU A 329 -6.53 -4.53 17.75
CA GLU A 329 -7.67 -4.65 16.85
C GLU A 329 -7.39 -5.55 15.63
N TYR A 330 -6.12 -5.81 15.34
CA TYR A 330 -5.69 -6.59 14.18
C TYR A 330 -6.42 -7.93 14.07
N HIS A 331 -6.98 -8.21 12.89
CA HIS A 331 -7.74 -9.42 12.60
C HIS A 331 -8.93 -9.67 13.54
N SER A 332 -9.64 -8.59 13.87
CA SER A 332 -10.88 -8.64 14.66
C SER A 332 -11.91 -7.60 14.20
N SER A 333 -13.13 -7.70 14.73
CA SER A 333 -14.21 -6.73 14.48
C SER A 333 -13.93 -5.33 15.01
N ALA A 334 -12.87 -5.15 15.80
CA ALA A 334 -12.42 -3.83 16.27
C ALA A 334 -11.57 -3.09 15.21
N ASP A 335 -11.07 -3.78 14.18
CA ASP A 335 -10.48 -3.11 13.00
C ASP A 335 -11.61 -2.59 12.11
N ASN A 336 -12.31 -1.61 12.60
CA ASN A 336 -13.52 -1.03 12.01
C ASN A 336 -13.30 0.46 11.63
N LEU A 337 -14.38 1.13 11.26
CA LEU A 337 -14.37 2.54 10.86
C LEU A 337 -13.92 3.50 11.96
N GLU A 338 -14.11 3.16 13.24
CA GLU A 338 -13.73 3.99 14.38
C GLU A 338 -12.20 4.03 14.60
N LEU A 339 -11.50 2.97 14.17
CA LEU A 339 -10.04 2.91 14.20
C LEU A 339 -9.40 3.88 13.19
N MET A 340 -10.11 4.19 12.11
CA MET A 340 -9.58 5.04 11.04
C MET A 340 -9.56 6.51 11.41
N ASP A 341 -8.48 7.20 11.06
CA ASP A 341 -8.30 8.63 11.29
C ASP A 341 -8.05 9.37 9.95
N PRO A 342 -8.99 10.24 9.53
CA PRO A 342 -8.86 10.98 8.27
C PRO A 342 -7.55 11.76 8.13
N ALA A 343 -7.07 12.38 9.23
CA ALA A 343 -5.81 13.13 9.21
C ALA A 343 -4.61 12.20 8.98
N SER A 344 -4.64 10.99 9.55
CA SER A 344 -3.63 9.95 9.32
C SER A 344 -3.64 9.43 7.89
N LEU A 345 -4.82 9.21 7.30
CA LEU A 345 -4.98 8.82 5.90
C LEU A 345 -4.39 9.88 4.96
N ALA A 346 -4.73 11.16 5.16
CA ALA A 346 -4.17 12.26 4.37
C ALA A 346 -2.65 12.34 4.52
N HIS A 347 -2.12 12.19 5.74
CA HIS A 347 -0.68 12.19 6.00
C HIS A 347 0.03 11.01 5.34
N SER A 348 -0.54 9.80 5.35
CA SER A 348 0.03 8.64 4.68
C SER A 348 0.13 8.86 3.16
N LEU A 349 -0.92 9.38 2.53
CA LEU A 349 -0.93 9.71 1.10
C LEU A 349 0.10 10.77 0.75
N THR A 350 0.13 11.89 1.49
CA THR A 350 1.07 12.99 1.22
C THR A 350 2.52 12.60 1.46
N THR A 351 2.78 11.68 2.40
CA THR A 351 4.12 11.09 2.59
C THR A 351 4.54 10.28 1.37
N CYS A 352 3.67 9.41 0.83
CA CYS A 352 3.96 8.67 -0.40
C CYS A 352 4.24 9.61 -1.58
N LEU A 353 3.44 10.67 -1.77
CA LEU A 353 3.68 11.67 -2.80
C LEU A 353 5.02 12.39 -2.62
N SER A 354 5.45 12.63 -1.38
CA SER A 354 6.77 13.22 -1.10
C SER A 354 7.91 12.29 -1.50
N VAL A 355 7.75 10.99 -1.25
CA VAL A 355 8.72 9.97 -1.69
C VAL A 355 8.76 9.90 -3.22
N PHE A 356 7.62 9.90 -3.88
CA PHE A 356 7.59 9.89 -5.35
C PHE A 356 8.17 11.18 -5.94
N TYR A 357 7.95 12.33 -5.32
CA TYR A 357 8.63 13.57 -5.71
C TYR A 357 10.16 13.44 -5.68
N VAL A 358 10.72 12.83 -4.64
CA VAL A 358 12.16 12.57 -4.57
C VAL A 358 12.61 11.64 -5.70
N LEU A 359 11.90 10.52 -5.92
CA LEU A 359 12.26 9.56 -6.98
C LEU A 359 12.19 10.18 -8.38
N GLU A 360 11.14 10.91 -8.69
CA GLU A 360 10.91 11.57 -9.98
C GLU A 360 12.02 12.58 -10.32
N ASN A 361 12.51 13.30 -9.30
CA ASN A 361 13.48 14.37 -9.45
C ASN A 361 14.91 13.96 -9.10
N ASN A 362 15.15 12.72 -8.69
CA ASN A 362 16.49 12.23 -8.38
C ASN A 362 17.28 11.93 -9.67
N ARG A 363 18.02 12.91 -10.14
CA ARG A 363 18.79 12.87 -11.39
C ARG A 363 20.28 13.02 -11.11
N SER A 364 21.10 12.61 -12.09
CA SER A 364 22.57 12.80 -12.07
C SER A 364 22.97 13.84 -13.09
N TYR A 365 23.99 14.62 -12.76
CA TYR A 365 24.48 15.70 -13.62
C TYR A 365 25.99 15.65 -13.78
N CYS A 366 26.48 16.23 -14.89
CA CYS A 366 27.88 16.58 -15.08
C CYS A 366 28.06 18.09 -15.05
N ASN A 367 28.96 18.58 -14.22
CA ASN A 367 29.39 19.96 -14.18
C ASN A 367 30.13 20.33 -15.48
N GLN A 368 29.67 21.39 -16.17
CA GLN A 368 30.24 21.84 -17.43
C GLN A 368 31.48 22.72 -17.23
N ASN A 369 31.80 23.13 -15.99
CA ASN A 369 33.00 23.84 -15.59
C ASN A 369 33.67 23.13 -14.39
N PRO A 370 34.20 21.90 -14.59
CA PRO A 370 34.61 21.05 -13.48
C PRO A 370 35.96 21.45 -12.85
N LYS A 371 36.67 22.41 -13.42
CA LYS A 371 37.97 22.90 -12.91
C LYS A 371 37.77 24.15 -12.07
N CYS A 372 37.99 24.04 -10.77
CA CYS A 372 37.70 25.08 -9.80
C CYS A 372 36.20 25.48 -9.77
N GLU A 373 35.91 26.59 -9.13
CA GLU A 373 34.56 27.12 -9.00
C GLU A 373 34.23 28.02 -10.20
N PRO A 374 33.08 27.82 -10.89
CA PRO A 374 32.61 28.76 -11.89
C PRO A 374 32.21 30.08 -11.25
N GLN A 375 32.51 31.22 -11.93
CA GLN A 375 32.18 32.55 -11.42
C GLN A 375 30.64 32.76 -11.38
N LEU A 376 30.01 32.40 -10.24
CA LEU A 376 28.57 32.46 -10.04
C LEU A 376 28.04 33.91 -10.04
N GLY A 377 28.80 34.85 -9.46
CA GLY A 377 28.41 36.27 -9.42
C GLY A 377 28.22 36.91 -10.81
N ARG A 378 29.08 36.56 -11.79
CA ARG A 378 28.91 37.00 -13.18
C ARG A 378 27.60 36.56 -13.83
N ARG A 379 27.02 35.49 -13.29
CA ARG A 379 25.77 34.89 -13.78
C ARG A 379 24.54 35.34 -12.97
N GLY A 380 24.74 36.28 -12.01
CA GLY A 380 23.65 36.73 -11.14
C GLY A 380 23.18 35.67 -10.12
N LEU A 381 23.98 34.62 -9.93
CA LEU A 381 23.65 33.51 -9.01
C LEU A 381 24.08 33.79 -7.57
N TYR A 382 24.99 34.74 -7.33
CA TYR A 382 25.20 35.31 -6.00
C TYR A 382 24.24 36.49 -5.82
N ARG A 383 23.28 36.39 -4.92
CA ARG A 383 22.51 37.55 -4.42
C ARG A 383 23.37 38.30 -3.42
N GLU A 384 23.34 39.66 -3.44
CA GLU A 384 24.06 40.47 -2.48
C GLU A 384 23.76 40.01 -1.05
N ILE A 385 24.82 39.75 -0.28
CA ILE A 385 24.76 39.15 1.04
C ILE A 385 24.25 40.22 2.02
N GLY A 386 22.92 40.38 2.07
CA GLY A 386 22.23 41.15 3.07
C GLY A 386 21.51 40.23 4.08
N GLY A 387 22.25 39.46 4.87
CA GLY A 387 21.73 38.81 6.10
C GLY A 387 20.61 37.79 5.96
N ASN A 388 20.20 37.40 4.75
CA ASN A 388 19.12 36.44 4.53
C ASN A 388 19.67 35.00 4.61
N ARG A 389 19.20 34.22 5.62
CA ARG A 389 19.60 32.82 5.83
C ARG A 389 19.27 31.92 4.64
N ASP A 390 18.18 32.20 3.93
CA ASP A 390 17.72 31.40 2.79
C ASP A 390 18.66 31.58 1.59
N ALA A 391 19.18 32.80 1.35
CA ALA A 391 20.17 33.06 0.30
C ALA A 391 21.47 32.27 0.53
N LYS A 392 21.98 32.26 1.78
CA LYS A 392 23.18 31.49 2.13
C LYS A 392 22.98 29.98 1.98
N ARG A 393 21.80 29.48 2.31
CA ARG A 393 21.43 28.05 2.16
C ARG A 393 21.41 27.66 0.68
N GLN A 394 20.83 28.50 -0.17
CA GLN A 394 20.76 28.27 -1.61
C GLN A 394 22.14 28.33 -2.27
N GLU A 395 23.03 29.28 -1.87
CA GLU A 395 24.41 29.32 -2.31
C GLU A 395 25.17 28.06 -1.93
N THR A 396 25.05 27.63 -0.67
CA THR A 396 25.65 26.38 -0.21
C THR A 396 25.17 25.17 -1.01
N ALA A 397 23.88 25.11 -1.33
CA ALA A 397 23.33 24.03 -2.16
C ALA A 397 23.93 24.03 -3.56
N MET A 398 24.05 25.21 -4.22
CA MET A 398 24.69 25.32 -5.52
C MET A 398 26.15 24.84 -5.51
N LEU A 399 26.91 25.16 -4.47
CA LEU A 399 28.30 24.70 -4.33
C LEU A 399 28.39 23.17 -4.17
N TRP A 400 27.49 22.58 -3.37
CA TRP A 400 27.39 21.12 -3.23
C TRP A 400 27.04 20.45 -4.55
N VAL A 401 26.04 20.96 -5.26
CA VAL A 401 25.62 20.42 -6.56
C VAL A 401 26.76 20.54 -7.57
N LEU A 402 27.44 21.69 -7.70
CA LEU A 402 28.56 21.84 -8.61
C LEU A 402 29.73 20.90 -8.29
N ASN A 403 30.01 20.68 -7.01
CA ASN A 403 31.12 19.85 -6.57
C ASN A 403 30.89 18.36 -6.85
N LEU A 404 29.67 17.87 -6.61
CA LEU A 404 29.33 16.45 -6.74
C LEU A 404 28.66 16.09 -8.07
N SER A 405 28.44 17.05 -8.97
CA SER A 405 27.95 16.75 -10.33
C SER A 405 29.09 16.25 -11.23
N ASP A 406 29.57 15.04 -10.93
CA ASP A 406 30.65 14.33 -11.64
C ASP A 406 30.14 13.20 -12.55
N GLY A 407 28.81 13.07 -12.67
CA GLY A 407 28.14 12.01 -13.41
C GLY A 407 28.03 10.68 -12.68
N GLN A 408 28.49 10.62 -11.42
CA GLN A 408 28.40 9.41 -10.58
C GLN A 408 27.43 9.59 -9.41
N HIS A 409 27.30 10.82 -8.89
CA HIS A 409 26.39 11.15 -7.82
C HIS A 409 25.07 11.68 -8.36
N ASN A 410 23.97 11.22 -7.79
CA ASN A 410 22.63 11.76 -8.04
C ASN A 410 22.28 12.82 -6.97
N LEU A 411 21.13 13.50 -7.13
CA LEU A 411 20.74 14.56 -6.19
C LEU A 411 20.48 14.03 -4.77
N LEU A 412 20.03 12.79 -4.62
CA LEU A 412 19.83 12.18 -3.29
C LEU A 412 21.18 11.92 -2.59
N ASP A 413 22.22 11.51 -3.33
CA ASP A 413 23.59 11.39 -2.81
C ASP A 413 24.11 12.75 -2.30
N ILE A 414 23.83 13.81 -3.06
CA ILE A 414 24.22 15.19 -2.70
C ILE A 414 23.45 15.64 -1.46
N THR A 415 22.16 15.33 -1.39
CA THR A 415 21.27 15.63 -0.27
C THR A 415 21.77 14.98 1.02
N GLU A 416 22.05 13.68 0.99
CA GLU A 416 22.56 12.94 2.14
C GLU A 416 23.92 13.47 2.64
N ARG A 417 24.82 13.82 1.71
CA ARG A 417 26.16 14.36 2.08
C ARG A 417 26.10 15.79 2.61
N SER A 418 25.22 16.61 2.06
CA SER A 418 25.11 18.01 2.44
C SER A 418 24.30 18.25 3.71
N GLY A 419 23.39 17.32 4.05
CA GLY A 419 22.39 17.49 5.09
C GLY A 419 21.31 18.54 4.74
N LEU A 420 21.22 18.95 3.48
CA LEU A 420 20.21 19.88 2.99
C LEU A 420 18.92 19.12 2.62
N ALA A 421 17.77 19.80 2.63
CA ALA A 421 16.55 19.22 2.12
C ALA A 421 16.65 18.95 0.61
N PHE A 422 16.03 17.87 0.13
CA PHE A 422 16.08 17.49 -1.28
C PHE A 422 15.54 18.58 -2.20
N GLU A 423 14.48 19.27 -1.80
CA GLU A 423 13.91 20.39 -2.54
C GLU A 423 14.94 21.51 -2.78
N THR A 424 15.72 21.84 -1.74
CA THR A 424 16.77 22.89 -1.85
C THR A 424 17.89 22.47 -2.82
N VAL A 425 18.28 21.20 -2.80
CA VAL A 425 19.28 20.64 -3.72
C VAL A 425 18.76 20.59 -5.15
N HIS A 426 17.49 20.16 -5.32
CA HIS A 426 16.82 20.11 -6.63
C HIS A 426 16.66 21.50 -7.24
N GLU A 427 16.20 22.49 -6.48
CA GLU A 427 16.09 23.89 -6.94
C GLU A 427 17.45 24.46 -7.36
N ALA A 428 18.50 24.20 -6.58
CA ALA A 428 19.87 24.61 -6.92
C ALA A 428 20.34 23.96 -8.23
N ALA A 429 20.07 22.67 -8.43
CA ALA A 429 20.37 21.97 -9.68
C ALA A 429 19.62 22.58 -10.88
N GLY A 430 18.33 22.89 -10.72
CA GLY A 430 17.52 23.56 -11.74
C GLY A 430 18.10 24.93 -12.14
N LEU A 431 18.50 25.76 -11.17
CA LEU A 431 19.15 27.06 -11.44
C LEU A 431 20.46 26.88 -12.19
N LEU A 432 21.32 25.96 -11.78
CA LEU A 432 22.61 25.71 -12.42
C LEU A 432 22.44 25.13 -13.83
N LEU A 433 21.44 24.28 -14.05
CA LEU A 433 21.07 23.74 -15.37
C LEU A 433 20.61 24.87 -16.31
N HIS A 434 19.72 25.75 -15.82
CA HIS A 434 19.24 26.92 -16.57
C HIS A 434 20.40 27.84 -17.03
N HIS A 435 21.42 27.97 -16.22
CA HIS A 435 22.62 28.78 -16.56
C HIS A 435 23.69 28.00 -17.34
N GLY A 436 23.39 26.78 -17.82
CA GLY A 436 24.33 25.99 -18.64
C GLY A 436 25.55 25.47 -17.86
N LEU A 437 25.50 25.47 -16.52
CA LEU A 437 26.59 24.97 -15.66
C LEU A 437 26.51 23.46 -15.42
N LEU A 438 25.35 22.86 -15.65
CA LEU A 438 25.11 21.42 -15.56
C LEU A 438 24.59 20.86 -16.88
N LYS A 439 24.84 19.58 -17.08
CA LYS A 439 24.20 18.76 -18.12
C LYS A 439 23.72 17.48 -17.46
N GLU A 440 22.46 17.14 -17.65
CA GLU A 440 21.90 15.87 -17.18
C GLU A 440 22.56 14.69 -17.90
N VAL A 441 22.81 13.62 -17.16
CA VAL A 441 23.37 12.36 -17.67
C VAL A 441 22.44 11.21 -17.32
N PRO A 442 22.45 10.13 -18.14
CA PRO A 442 21.63 8.96 -17.83
C PRO A 442 21.93 8.42 -16.44
N ALA A 443 20.88 8.03 -15.70
CA ALA A 443 21.05 7.36 -14.42
C ALA A 443 21.82 6.04 -14.62
N ARG A 444 22.82 5.80 -13.79
CA ARG A 444 23.48 4.49 -13.69
C ARG A 444 22.74 3.72 -12.60
N TYR A 445 21.98 2.72 -13.03
CA TYR A 445 21.25 1.80 -12.13
C TYR A 445 22.12 0.65 -11.65
#